data_bdc9d9177c8a6ac3e3de214829fc4168
#
_entry.id   bdc9d9177c8a6ac3e3de214829fc4168
#
_cell.length_a   1.000
_cell.length_b   1.000
_cell.length_c   1.000
_cell.angle_alpha   90.00
_cell.angle_beta   90.00
_cell.angle_gamma   90.00
#
_symmetry.space_group_name_H-M   'P 1'
#
loop_
_entity.id
_entity.type
_entity.pdbx_description
1 polymer ?
#
loop_
_entity_poly.entity_id
_entity_poly.type
_entity_poly.pdbx_seq_one_letter_code
_entity_poly.pdbx_strand_id
1 'polypeptide(L)'
;MSGNTIRLHRVLRGTPERVYRAFIDPDAMANWLPPNGFTGKVHEVDARVGGTHRMSFTNFSTGARHSFGGRYLELKPNERLRYTDKFDDPSLPGEMTVTVSLKAVSCGTELNVVQEGVPEVIPAEACYLGWQESLDALARLVDPEIP
;
A
#
# COMPACT_ATOMS: atom_id res chain seq x y z
N MET A 1 -13.16 10.79 -17.31
CA MET A 1 -12.99 10.75 -15.86
C MET A 1 -12.06 9.64 -15.45
N SER A 2 -11.13 9.95 -14.65
CA SER A 2 -10.06 9.02 -14.34
C SER A 2 -10.35 8.06 -13.18
N GLY A 3 -11.53 8.06 -12.60
CA GLY A 3 -11.86 7.21 -11.48
C GLY A 3 -11.78 7.95 -10.16
N ASN A 4 -11.85 7.20 -9.07
CA ASN A 4 -11.95 7.74 -7.72
C ASN A 4 -10.59 8.07 -7.11
N THR A 5 -10.59 9.01 -6.17
CA THR A 5 -9.42 9.34 -5.37
C THR A 5 -9.72 9.00 -3.91
N ILE A 6 -8.81 8.28 -3.28
CA ILE A 6 -8.93 7.86 -1.88
C ILE A 6 -7.84 8.58 -1.08
N ARG A 7 -8.21 9.13 0.08
CA ARG A 7 -7.27 9.82 0.96
C ARG A 7 -7.37 9.25 2.36
N LEU A 8 -6.23 8.95 2.96
CA LEU A 8 -6.18 8.43 4.32
C LEU A 8 -5.08 9.14 5.11
N HIS A 9 -5.32 9.27 6.39
CA HIS A 9 -4.38 9.88 7.33
C HIS A 9 -4.34 9.03 8.60
N ARG A 10 -3.13 8.74 9.06
CA ARG A 10 -2.91 8.02 10.31
C ARG A 10 -1.71 8.59 11.04
N VAL A 11 -1.70 8.45 12.36
CA VAL A 11 -0.51 8.67 13.15
C VAL A 11 -0.10 7.31 13.72
N LEU A 12 1.11 6.89 13.39
CA LEU A 12 1.64 5.58 13.77
C LEU A 12 2.72 5.76 14.84
N ARG A 13 2.85 4.80 15.73
CA ARG A 13 3.83 4.88 16.81
C ARG A 13 5.26 4.57 16.35
N GLY A 14 5.42 3.93 15.20
CA GLY A 14 6.74 3.63 14.68
C GLY A 14 7.44 4.85 14.09
N THR A 15 8.77 4.79 13.98
CA THR A 15 9.57 5.87 13.38
C THR A 15 9.33 5.96 11.88
N PRO A 16 9.60 7.12 11.25
CA PRO A 16 9.50 7.23 9.78
C PRO A 16 10.36 6.20 9.04
N GLU A 17 11.53 5.89 9.55
CA GLU A 17 12.39 4.86 8.94
C GLU A 17 11.72 3.49 8.93
N ARG A 18 11.10 3.13 10.04
CA ARG A 18 10.43 1.86 10.19
C ARG A 18 9.20 1.78 9.29
N VAL A 19 8.42 2.87 9.22
CA VAL A 19 7.25 2.94 8.36
C VAL A 19 7.67 2.88 6.88
N TYR A 20 8.66 3.66 6.50
CA TYR A 20 9.15 3.67 5.12
C TYR A 20 9.61 2.26 4.69
N ARG A 21 10.38 1.59 5.55
CA ARG A 21 10.85 0.24 5.27
C ARG A 21 9.70 -0.72 5.03
N ALA A 22 8.60 -0.57 5.76
CA ALA A 22 7.43 -1.44 5.60
C ALA A 22 6.78 -1.31 4.22
N PHE A 23 6.99 -0.20 3.53
CA PHE A 23 6.44 0.01 2.19
C PHE A 23 7.32 -0.58 1.09
N ILE A 24 8.57 -0.91 1.37
CA ILE A 24 9.50 -1.41 0.33
C ILE A 24 10.09 -2.78 0.66
N ASP A 25 9.88 -3.29 1.85
CA ASP A 25 10.37 -4.61 2.25
C ASP A 25 9.33 -5.67 1.82
N PRO A 26 9.71 -6.65 0.98
CA PRO A 26 8.75 -7.64 0.47
C PRO A 26 8.01 -8.42 1.56
N ASP A 27 8.71 -8.84 2.61
CA ASP A 27 8.09 -9.61 3.68
C ASP A 27 7.09 -8.76 4.46
N ALA A 28 7.45 -7.49 4.70
CA ALA A 28 6.54 -6.55 5.35
C ALA A 28 5.31 -6.30 4.49
N MET A 29 5.52 -6.02 3.20
CA MET A 29 4.43 -5.76 2.26
C MET A 29 3.44 -6.91 2.20
N ALA A 30 3.92 -8.15 2.15
CA ALA A 30 3.07 -9.33 2.13
C ALA A 30 2.26 -9.47 3.42
N ASN A 31 2.75 -8.91 4.51
CA ASN A 31 2.11 -9.01 5.82
C ASN A 31 1.00 -7.99 6.02
N TRP A 32 1.22 -6.72 5.64
CA TRP A 32 0.26 -5.67 6.01
C TRP A 32 -0.62 -5.17 4.86
N LEU A 33 -0.16 -5.24 3.61
CA LEU A 33 -0.94 -4.72 2.48
C LEU A 33 -2.25 -5.46 2.24
N PRO A 34 -2.30 -6.82 2.35
CA PRO A 34 -3.57 -7.50 2.12
C PRO A 34 -4.62 -7.09 3.16
N PRO A 35 -5.85 -6.79 2.71
CA PRO A 35 -6.93 -6.52 3.65
C PRO A 35 -7.35 -7.81 4.35
N ASN A 36 -8.21 -7.68 5.35
CA ASN A 36 -8.68 -8.82 6.14
C ASN A 36 -9.28 -9.90 5.23
N GLY A 37 -8.94 -11.14 5.52
CA GLY A 37 -9.42 -12.28 4.75
C GLY A 37 -8.59 -12.64 3.53
N PHE A 38 -7.51 -11.88 3.27
CA PHE A 38 -6.60 -12.13 2.15
C PHE A 38 -5.19 -12.43 2.65
N THR A 39 -4.49 -13.26 1.89
CA THR A 39 -3.05 -13.44 2.06
C THR A 39 -2.33 -12.73 0.93
N GLY A 40 -1.09 -12.32 1.17
CA GLY A 40 -0.29 -11.61 0.18
C GLY A 40 0.94 -12.38 -0.22
N LYS A 41 1.34 -12.20 -1.47
CA LYS A 41 2.60 -12.72 -1.98
C LYS A 41 3.26 -11.65 -2.84
N VAL A 42 4.51 -11.34 -2.55
CA VAL A 42 5.29 -10.39 -3.35
C VAL A 42 6.10 -11.20 -4.36
N HIS A 43 5.91 -10.91 -5.64
CA HIS A 43 6.61 -11.60 -6.72
C HIS A 43 7.88 -10.87 -7.11
N GLU A 44 7.87 -9.55 -7.01
CA GLU A 44 9.01 -8.72 -7.39
C GLU A 44 8.98 -7.38 -6.66
N VAL A 45 10.10 -6.94 -6.15
CA VAL A 45 10.29 -5.56 -5.68
C VAL A 45 11.69 -5.12 -6.04
N ASP A 46 11.77 -4.08 -6.87
CA ASP A 46 13.01 -3.42 -7.21
C ASP A 46 12.87 -1.97 -6.73
N ALA A 47 13.24 -1.74 -5.49
CA ALA A 47 12.97 -0.48 -4.78
C ALA A 47 13.92 0.64 -5.19
N ARG A 48 13.80 1.09 -6.43
CA ARG A 48 14.51 2.24 -6.97
C ARG A 48 13.60 2.96 -7.95
N VAL A 49 13.86 4.22 -8.19
CA VAL A 49 13.07 4.99 -9.16
C VAL A 49 13.19 4.30 -10.53
N GLY A 50 12.07 4.03 -11.14
CA GLY A 50 11.99 3.28 -12.40
C GLY A 50 11.96 1.77 -12.21
N GLY A 51 12.19 1.27 -10.99
CA GLY A 51 12.08 -0.15 -10.69
C GLY A 51 10.62 -0.58 -10.62
N THR A 52 10.38 -1.88 -10.71
CA THR A 52 9.03 -2.44 -10.73
C THR A 52 8.70 -3.19 -9.46
N HIS A 53 7.41 -3.32 -9.20
CA HIS A 53 6.92 -4.18 -8.13
C HIS A 53 5.73 -4.99 -8.63
N ARG A 54 5.57 -6.20 -8.10
CA ARG A 54 4.45 -7.07 -8.41
C ARG A 54 4.07 -7.89 -7.20
N MET A 55 2.78 -7.98 -6.95
CA MET A 55 2.28 -8.85 -5.88
C MET A 55 0.88 -9.35 -6.20
N SER A 56 0.40 -10.27 -5.39
CA SER A 56 -0.96 -10.79 -5.51
C SER A 56 -1.59 -10.94 -4.13
N PHE A 57 -2.90 -10.74 -4.10
CA PHE A 57 -3.73 -11.03 -2.93
C PHE A 57 -4.57 -12.27 -3.25
N THR A 58 -4.65 -13.20 -2.31
CA THR A 58 -5.46 -14.39 -2.47
C THR A 58 -6.54 -14.40 -1.40
N ASN A 59 -7.79 -14.50 -1.81
CA ASN A 59 -8.90 -14.63 -0.88
C ASN A 59 -8.78 -15.98 -0.18
N PHE A 60 -8.62 -15.96 1.13
CA PHE A 60 -8.38 -17.18 1.90
C PHE A 60 -9.56 -18.16 1.84
N SER A 61 -10.78 -17.63 1.77
CA SER A 61 -11.99 -18.47 1.74
C SER A 61 -12.25 -19.09 0.38
N THR A 62 -12.02 -18.36 -0.71
CA THR A 62 -12.38 -18.81 -2.06
C THR A 62 -11.18 -19.28 -2.88
N GLY A 63 -9.97 -18.88 -2.51
CA GLY A 63 -8.78 -19.14 -3.31
C GLY A 63 -8.63 -18.20 -4.52
N ALA A 64 -9.56 -17.28 -4.71
CA ALA A 64 -9.48 -16.33 -5.82
C ALA A 64 -8.27 -15.42 -5.64
N ARG A 65 -7.49 -15.24 -6.71
CA ARG A 65 -6.26 -14.45 -6.69
C ARG A 65 -6.40 -13.21 -7.56
N HIS A 66 -5.88 -12.10 -7.05
CA HIS A 66 -5.81 -10.84 -7.78
C HIS A 66 -4.36 -10.38 -7.81
N SER A 67 -3.82 -10.22 -9.01
CA SER A 67 -2.43 -9.79 -9.20
C SER A 67 -2.40 -8.36 -9.71
N PHE A 68 -1.38 -7.63 -9.29
CA PHE A 68 -1.21 -6.23 -9.67
C PHE A 68 0.24 -5.82 -9.51
N GLY A 69 0.59 -4.68 -10.06
CA GLY A 69 1.93 -4.15 -9.95
C GLY A 69 2.09 -2.83 -10.69
N GLY A 70 3.29 -2.29 -10.63
CA GLY A 70 3.60 -1.01 -11.25
C GLY A 70 5.06 -0.64 -11.10
N ARG A 71 5.34 0.66 -11.08
CA ARG A 71 6.70 1.20 -11.01
C ARG A 71 6.81 2.24 -9.91
N TYR A 72 8.01 2.35 -9.37
CA TYR A 72 8.32 3.42 -8.42
C TYR A 72 8.63 4.70 -9.18
N LEU A 73 7.93 5.76 -8.85
CA LEU A 73 8.11 7.09 -9.46
C LEU A 73 9.00 7.99 -8.61
N GLU A 74 8.91 7.85 -7.29
CA GLU A 74 9.70 8.65 -6.35
C GLU A 74 9.97 7.82 -5.10
N LEU A 75 11.21 7.84 -4.65
CA LEU A 75 11.61 7.18 -3.39
C LEU A 75 12.51 8.15 -2.63
N LYS A 76 11.93 8.85 -1.68
CA LYS A 76 12.67 9.74 -0.79
C LYS A 76 12.64 9.12 0.60
N PRO A 77 13.73 8.45 1.00
CA PRO A 77 13.75 7.67 2.23
C PRO A 77 13.21 8.43 3.44
N ASN A 78 12.31 7.77 4.16
CA ASN A 78 11.74 8.25 5.42
C ASN A 78 10.84 9.48 5.29
N GLU A 79 10.58 9.97 4.07
CA GLU A 79 9.77 11.15 3.85
C GLU A 79 8.63 10.94 2.87
N ARG A 80 8.90 10.27 1.74
CA ARG A 80 7.90 10.16 0.68
C ARG A 80 8.21 9.03 -0.27
N LEU A 81 7.16 8.35 -0.72
CA LEU A 81 7.27 7.45 -1.85
C LEU A 81 6.03 7.57 -2.72
N ARG A 82 6.22 7.29 -4.01
CA ARG A 82 5.17 7.40 -4.98
C ARG A 82 5.35 6.28 -5.99
N TYR A 83 4.28 5.58 -6.28
CA TYR A 83 4.35 4.46 -7.23
C TYR A 83 3.03 4.32 -7.98
N THR A 84 3.12 3.68 -9.14
CA THR A 84 1.93 3.32 -9.89
C THR A 84 1.49 1.93 -9.49
N ASP A 85 0.23 1.63 -9.77
CA ASP A 85 -0.34 0.32 -9.51
C ASP A 85 -1.41 0.04 -10.56
N LYS A 86 -1.49 -1.21 -11.02
CA LYS A 86 -2.44 -1.61 -12.04
C LYS A 86 -2.81 -3.07 -11.86
N PHE A 87 -4.12 -3.34 -11.89
CA PHE A 87 -4.61 -4.71 -11.83
C PHE A 87 -4.35 -5.42 -13.16
N ASP A 88 -4.00 -6.72 -13.09
CA ASP A 88 -3.86 -7.55 -14.28
C ASP A 88 -5.21 -7.84 -14.91
N ASP A 89 -6.28 -7.80 -14.10
CA ASP A 89 -7.65 -8.06 -14.57
C ASP A 89 -8.10 -6.97 -15.53
N PRO A 90 -8.41 -7.29 -16.80
CA PRO A 90 -8.84 -6.28 -17.77
C PRO A 90 -10.19 -5.65 -17.44
N SER A 91 -10.98 -6.26 -16.56
CA SER A 91 -12.24 -5.64 -16.11
C SER A 91 -12.01 -4.54 -15.09
N LEU A 92 -10.76 -4.37 -14.62
CA LEU A 92 -10.35 -3.31 -13.70
C LEU A 92 -9.27 -2.46 -14.39
N PRO A 93 -9.65 -1.72 -15.44
CA PRO A 93 -8.67 -1.00 -16.26
C PRO A 93 -8.16 0.27 -15.61
N GLY A 94 -7.04 0.75 -16.14
CA GLY A 94 -6.46 2.01 -15.70
C GLY A 94 -5.31 1.84 -14.75
N GLU A 95 -4.47 2.84 -14.71
CA GLU A 95 -3.30 2.86 -13.83
C GLU A 95 -3.59 3.80 -12.66
N MET A 96 -3.37 3.30 -11.47
CA MET A 96 -3.50 4.08 -10.24
C MET A 96 -2.16 4.66 -9.86
N THR A 97 -2.17 5.77 -9.13
CA THR A 97 -0.96 6.35 -8.54
C THR A 97 -1.17 6.48 -7.05
N VAL A 98 -0.23 5.95 -6.27
CA VAL A 98 -0.26 6.04 -4.81
C VAL A 98 0.87 6.96 -4.36
N THR A 99 0.52 7.94 -3.56
CA THR A 99 1.49 8.86 -2.96
C THR A 99 1.43 8.70 -1.45
N VAL A 100 2.58 8.41 -0.86
CA VAL A 100 2.71 8.22 0.59
C VAL A 100 3.65 9.28 1.12
N SER A 101 3.20 10.03 2.12
CA SER A 101 4.00 11.08 2.75
C SER A 101 4.16 10.75 4.23
N LEU A 102 5.38 10.86 4.74
CA LEU A 102 5.74 10.56 6.11
C LEU A 102 6.34 11.79 6.76
N LYS A 103 5.95 12.06 8.01
CA LYS A 103 6.50 13.16 8.77
C LYS A 103 6.69 12.73 10.22
N ALA A 104 7.87 12.99 10.76
CA ALA A 104 8.13 12.70 12.17
C ALA A 104 7.27 13.60 13.04
N VAL A 105 6.62 13.02 14.03
CA VAL A 105 5.83 13.73 15.04
C VAL A 105 6.23 13.21 16.41
N SER A 106 5.77 13.87 17.47
CA SER A 106 6.22 13.55 18.83
C SER A 106 5.98 12.10 19.24
N CYS A 107 4.93 11.47 18.73
CA CYS A 107 4.60 10.09 19.10
C CYS A 107 4.95 9.06 18.02
N GLY A 108 5.62 9.48 16.94
CA GLY A 108 5.98 8.55 15.88
C GLY A 108 5.98 9.19 14.50
N THR A 109 5.07 8.74 13.64
CA THR A 109 5.01 9.18 12.25
C THR A 109 3.59 9.56 11.85
N GLU A 110 3.44 10.74 11.25
CA GLU A 110 2.22 11.12 10.57
C GLU A 110 2.29 10.58 9.15
N LEU A 111 1.29 9.80 8.77
CA LEU A 111 1.21 9.13 7.48
C LEU A 111 0.03 9.68 6.69
N ASN A 112 0.27 10.07 5.45
CA ASN A 112 -0.79 10.44 4.52
C ASN A 112 -0.65 9.57 3.28
N VAL A 113 -1.77 8.98 2.84
CA VAL A 113 -1.83 8.14 1.63
C VAL A 113 -2.87 8.74 0.70
N VAL A 114 -2.50 8.94 -0.56
CA VAL A 114 -3.42 9.37 -1.60
C VAL A 114 -3.33 8.36 -2.74
N GLN A 115 -4.44 7.73 -3.07
CA GLN A 115 -4.52 6.84 -4.22
C GLN A 115 -5.46 7.44 -5.24
N GLU A 116 -4.94 7.69 -6.45
CA GLU A 116 -5.67 8.31 -7.55
C GLU A 116 -5.87 7.30 -8.68
N GLY A 117 -6.93 7.48 -9.45
CA GLY A 117 -7.17 6.66 -10.63
C GLY A 117 -7.76 5.28 -10.32
N VAL A 118 -8.39 5.10 -9.18
CA VAL A 118 -9.05 3.84 -8.85
C VAL A 118 -10.16 3.57 -9.88
N PRO A 119 -10.19 2.36 -10.50
CA PRO A 119 -11.22 2.04 -11.50
C PRO A 119 -12.63 2.33 -10.99
N GLU A 120 -13.46 2.93 -11.85
CA GLU A 120 -14.80 3.36 -11.44
C GLU A 120 -15.70 2.21 -11.03
N VAL A 121 -15.43 1.00 -11.52
CA VAL A 121 -16.21 -0.17 -11.13
C VAL A 121 -15.98 -0.55 -9.67
N ILE A 122 -14.88 -0.08 -9.06
CA ILE A 122 -14.62 -0.31 -7.65
C ILE A 122 -15.23 0.84 -6.86
N PRO A 123 -16.21 0.57 -5.98
CA PRO A 123 -16.76 1.63 -5.14
C PRO A 123 -15.66 2.27 -4.31
N ALA A 124 -15.63 3.61 -4.26
CA ALA A 124 -14.64 4.34 -3.47
C ALA A 124 -14.66 3.88 -2.01
N GLU A 125 -15.86 3.64 -1.49
CA GLU A 125 -16.06 3.18 -0.11
C GLU A 125 -15.36 1.85 0.14
N ALA A 126 -15.49 0.89 -0.78
CA ALA A 126 -14.85 -0.41 -0.64
C ALA A 126 -13.32 -0.28 -0.64
N CYS A 127 -12.80 0.54 -1.52
CA CYS A 127 -11.36 0.79 -1.60
C CYS A 127 -10.86 1.45 -0.30
N TYR A 128 -11.60 2.42 0.20
CA TYR A 128 -11.26 3.11 1.44
C TYR A 128 -11.23 2.14 2.63
N LEU A 129 -12.24 1.27 2.75
CA LEU A 129 -12.31 0.29 3.83
C LEU A 129 -11.15 -0.70 3.75
N GLY A 130 -10.80 -1.14 2.54
CA GLY A 130 -9.65 -2.03 2.35
C GLY A 130 -8.35 -1.38 2.82
N TRP A 131 -8.14 -0.11 2.49
CA TRP A 131 -6.98 0.63 2.96
C TRP A 131 -6.98 0.76 4.49
N GLN A 132 -8.14 0.98 5.10
CA GLN A 132 -8.22 1.08 6.55
C GLN A 132 -7.77 -0.21 7.22
N GLU A 133 -8.19 -1.34 6.69
CA GLU A 133 -7.77 -2.65 7.22
C GLU A 133 -6.28 -2.86 7.06
N SER A 134 -5.73 -2.51 5.89
CA SER A 134 -4.31 -2.61 5.63
C SER A 134 -3.50 -1.71 6.58
N LEU A 135 -3.96 -0.48 6.80
CA LEU A 135 -3.27 0.45 7.69
C LEU A 135 -3.34 0.02 9.16
N ASP A 136 -4.39 -0.69 9.56
CA ASP A 136 -4.45 -1.27 10.90
C ASP A 136 -3.37 -2.33 11.06
N ALA A 137 -3.15 -3.15 10.05
CA ALA A 137 -2.08 -4.15 10.05
C ALA A 137 -0.70 -3.48 10.05
N LEU A 138 -0.55 -2.41 9.27
CA LEU A 138 0.70 -1.63 9.26
C LEU A 138 0.99 -1.05 10.64
N ALA A 139 -0.02 -0.50 11.30
CA ALA A 139 0.14 0.07 12.63
C ALA A 139 0.68 -0.96 13.60
N ARG A 140 0.19 -2.19 13.55
CA ARG A 140 0.68 -3.27 14.42
C ARG A 140 2.12 -3.67 14.08
N LEU A 141 2.45 -3.68 12.79
CA LEU A 141 3.77 -4.11 12.34
C LEU A 141 4.87 -3.14 12.75
N VAL A 142 4.60 -1.84 12.67
CA VAL A 142 5.61 -0.80 12.94
C VAL A 142 5.61 -0.33 14.39
N ASP A 143 4.66 -0.78 15.18
CA ASP A 143 4.60 -0.40 16.59
C ASP A 143 5.87 -0.89 17.31
N PRO A 144 6.45 -0.08 18.23
CA PRO A 144 7.56 -0.56 19.03
C PRO A 144 7.13 -1.78 19.82
N GLU A 145 7.98 -2.79 19.79
CA GLU A 145 7.56 -4.07 20.30
C GLU A 145 8.45 -4.61 21.40
N ILE A 146 8.03 -5.73 21.92
CA ILE A 146 8.80 -6.50 22.91
C ILE A 146 10.03 -7.07 22.20
N PRO A 147 11.23 -6.84 22.73
CA PRO A 147 12.45 -7.34 22.14
C PRO A 147 12.55 -8.87 22.17
#